data_8ee0dba0a77e4c253e46e6b2b0fc91fa
#
_entry.id   8ee0dba0a77e4c253e46e6b2b0fc91fa
#
_cell.length_a   1.000
_cell.length_b   1.000
_cell.length_c   1.000
_cell.angle_alpha   90.00
_cell.angle_beta   90.00
_cell.angle_gamma   90.00
#
_symmetry.space_group_name_H-M   'P 1'
#
loop_
_entity.id
_entity.type
_entity.pdbx_description
1 polymer ?
#
loop_
_entity_poly.entity_id
_entity_poly.type
_entity_poly.pdbx_seq_one_letter_code
_entity_poly.pdbx_strand_id
1 'polypeptide(L)'
;MPAVTPDLAFNTAVSFATNTNWQSYGGETTLSYLTQMVGLTVQNFVSAATGMAILVALIRGFIQKKTETIGNFWVDMIRSTLYILLPLSMVLAILLVSQGVVQTFKPYEKVALLQPVKDGNGAVVQEQVLALGPTASQVAIKQLGTNGGGFFNVNSSHPFENPTPVSNFLEVVAILLIP
;
A
#
# COMPACT_ATOMS: atom_id res chain seq x y z
N MET A 1 -17.27 11.46 0.62
CA MET A 1 -17.16 10.65 -0.60
C MET A 1 -18.45 9.87 -0.75
N PRO A 2 -18.97 9.65 -1.98
CA PRO A 2 -20.13 8.80 -2.18
C PRO A 2 -19.79 7.34 -1.81
N ALA A 3 -20.82 6.54 -1.54
CA ALA A 3 -20.63 5.11 -1.30
C ALA A 3 -20.15 4.41 -2.59
N VAL A 4 -19.25 3.44 -2.41
CA VAL A 4 -18.78 2.57 -3.51
C VAL A 4 -19.95 1.71 -4.00
N THR A 5 -20.07 1.53 -5.31
CA THR A 5 -21.10 0.67 -5.87
C THR A 5 -20.93 -0.80 -5.46
N PRO A 6 -21.99 -1.59 -5.32
CA PRO A 6 -21.88 -2.96 -4.83
C PRO A 6 -20.97 -3.86 -5.68
N ASP A 7 -21.00 -3.69 -7.00
CA ASP A 7 -20.15 -4.42 -7.94
C ASP A 7 -18.67 -4.06 -7.76
N LEU A 8 -18.35 -2.77 -7.60
CA LEU A 8 -16.98 -2.31 -7.33
C LEU A 8 -16.50 -2.75 -5.95
N ALA A 9 -17.36 -2.73 -4.93
CA ALA A 9 -17.03 -3.21 -3.59
C ALA A 9 -16.73 -4.72 -3.61
N PHE A 10 -17.54 -5.52 -4.29
CA PHE A 10 -17.34 -6.95 -4.46
C PHE A 10 -16.03 -7.25 -5.20
N ASN A 11 -15.78 -6.58 -6.34
CA ASN A 11 -14.54 -6.72 -7.09
C ASN A 11 -13.31 -6.40 -6.25
N THR A 12 -13.35 -5.29 -5.51
CA THR A 12 -12.26 -4.90 -4.61
C THR A 12 -12.02 -5.95 -3.53
N ALA A 13 -13.08 -6.44 -2.87
CA ALA A 13 -12.98 -7.46 -1.84
C ALA A 13 -12.35 -8.76 -2.37
N VAL A 14 -12.80 -9.23 -3.54
CA VAL A 14 -12.23 -10.42 -4.19
C VAL A 14 -10.77 -10.20 -4.57
N SER A 15 -10.44 -9.05 -5.15
CA SER A 15 -9.07 -8.71 -5.55
C SER A 15 -8.10 -8.74 -4.36
N PHE A 16 -8.50 -8.18 -3.23
CA PHE A 16 -7.67 -8.18 -2.03
C PHE A 16 -7.67 -9.53 -1.30
N ALA A 17 -8.78 -10.27 -1.31
CA ALA A 17 -8.83 -11.62 -0.73
C ALA A 17 -7.93 -12.62 -1.47
N THR A 18 -7.83 -12.49 -2.78
CA THR A 18 -6.97 -13.33 -3.64
C THR A 18 -5.53 -12.82 -3.75
N ASN A 19 -5.19 -11.75 -3.07
CA ASN A 19 -3.89 -11.06 -3.15
C ASN A 19 -3.52 -10.58 -4.57
N THR A 20 -4.50 -10.32 -5.40
CA THR A 20 -4.29 -9.72 -6.72
C THR A 20 -4.01 -8.22 -6.58
N ASN A 21 -4.68 -7.55 -5.63
CA ASN A 21 -4.60 -6.12 -5.32
C ASN A 21 -4.92 -5.20 -6.51
N TRP A 22 -5.60 -5.72 -7.48
CA TRP A 22 -6.05 -4.95 -8.63
C TRP A 22 -7.21 -4.03 -8.26
N GLN A 23 -7.11 -2.76 -8.65
CA GLN A 23 -8.07 -1.72 -8.31
C GLN A 23 -8.57 -1.04 -9.59
N SER A 24 -9.88 -1.00 -9.77
CA SER A 24 -10.55 -0.34 -10.90
C SER A 24 -11.09 1.05 -10.54
N TYR A 25 -10.45 1.73 -9.57
CA TYR A 25 -10.83 3.05 -9.06
C TYR A 25 -9.59 3.81 -8.60
N GLY A 26 -9.68 5.13 -8.49
CA GLY A 26 -8.69 5.94 -7.81
C GLY A 26 -8.92 5.92 -6.30
N GLY A 27 -7.98 5.38 -5.52
CA GLY A 27 -8.11 5.28 -4.06
C GLY A 27 -8.31 6.65 -3.41
N GLU A 28 -7.59 7.66 -3.89
CA GLU A 28 -7.63 9.04 -3.43
C GLU A 28 -8.99 9.73 -3.63
N THR A 29 -9.77 9.31 -4.63
CA THR A 29 -11.08 9.90 -4.92
C THR A 29 -12.25 9.04 -4.46
N THR A 30 -12.03 7.77 -4.17
CA THR A 30 -13.09 6.78 -3.93
C THR A 30 -13.14 6.29 -2.50
N LEU A 31 -11.98 6.17 -1.81
CA LEU A 31 -11.88 5.55 -0.49
C LEU A 31 -11.47 6.55 0.59
N SER A 32 -12.08 6.41 1.77
CA SER A 32 -11.64 7.14 2.96
C SER A 32 -10.25 6.66 3.43
N TYR A 33 -9.53 7.49 4.18
CA TYR A 33 -8.27 7.09 4.82
C TYR A 33 -8.44 5.84 5.69
N LEU A 34 -9.54 5.77 6.44
CA LEU A 34 -9.84 4.60 7.28
C LEU A 34 -9.94 3.32 6.45
N THR A 35 -10.66 3.36 5.33
CA THR A 35 -10.80 2.19 4.45
C THR A 35 -9.45 1.79 3.85
N GLN A 36 -8.64 2.75 3.41
CA GLN A 36 -7.32 2.46 2.87
C GLN A 36 -6.39 1.86 3.93
N MET A 37 -6.38 2.40 5.16
CA MET A 37 -5.48 1.95 6.22
C MET A 37 -5.94 0.63 6.86
N VAL A 38 -7.20 0.52 7.27
CA VAL A 38 -7.70 -0.64 8.02
C VAL A 38 -8.10 -1.77 7.08
N GLY A 39 -8.66 -1.46 5.93
CA GLY A 39 -9.03 -2.47 4.94
C GLY A 39 -7.84 -2.93 4.10
N LEU A 40 -7.35 -2.04 3.23
CA LEU A 40 -6.38 -2.41 2.21
C LEU A 40 -4.98 -2.65 2.80
N THR A 41 -4.48 -1.73 3.62
CA THR A 41 -3.11 -1.80 4.14
C THR A 41 -2.91 -2.97 5.11
N VAL A 42 -3.91 -3.29 5.94
CA VAL A 42 -3.84 -4.46 6.82
C VAL A 42 -3.77 -5.74 6.01
N GLN A 43 -4.57 -5.86 4.95
CA GLN A 43 -4.50 -7.02 4.06
C GLN A 43 -3.11 -7.16 3.43
N ASN A 44 -2.47 -6.08 3.04
CA ASN A 44 -1.13 -6.11 2.45
C ASN A 44 -0.08 -6.68 3.42
N PHE A 45 -0.18 -6.40 4.72
CA PHE A 45 0.66 -7.05 5.72
C PHE A 45 0.31 -8.54 5.89
N VAL A 46 -0.97 -8.86 6.00
CA VAL A 46 -1.43 -10.23 6.21
C VAL A 46 -1.04 -11.13 5.03
N SER A 47 -1.11 -10.64 3.81
CA SER A 47 -0.72 -11.40 2.62
C SER A 47 0.77 -11.75 2.62
N ALA A 48 1.65 -10.78 2.88
CA ALA A 48 3.09 -11.01 2.98
C ALA A 48 3.44 -11.96 4.12
N ALA A 49 2.87 -11.73 5.31
CA ALA A 49 3.09 -12.59 6.49
C ALA A 49 2.62 -14.02 6.26
N THR A 50 1.53 -14.21 5.50
CA THR A 50 1.03 -15.53 5.09
C THR A 50 2.05 -16.24 4.20
N GLY A 51 2.56 -15.56 3.18
CA GLY A 51 3.60 -16.09 2.29
C GLY A 51 4.85 -16.52 3.06
N MET A 52 5.34 -15.66 3.95
CA MET A 52 6.47 -15.97 4.83
C MET A 52 6.21 -17.16 5.75
N ALA A 53 5.03 -17.27 6.36
CA ALA A 53 4.66 -18.39 7.22
C ALA A 53 4.62 -19.72 6.45
N ILE A 54 4.10 -19.71 5.22
CA ILE A 54 4.08 -20.88 4.33
C ILE A 54 5.50 -21.28 3.94
N LEU A 55 6.34 -20.30 3.57
CA LEU A 55 7.75 -20.55 3.23
C LEU A 55 8.50 -21.19 4.42
N VAL A 56 8.34 -20.66 5.62
CA VAL A 56 8.97 -21.21 6.84
C VAL A 56 8.48 -22.63 7.11
N ALA A 57 7.19 -22.91 6.95
CA ALA A 57 6.65 -24.27 7.07
C ALA A 57 7.26 -25.22 6.04
N LEU A 58 7.40 -24.77 4.78
CA LEU A 58 8.03 -25.52 3.71
C LEU A 58 9.51 -25.84 4.01
N ILE A 59 10.28 -24.84 4.44
CA ILE A 59 11.68 -25.01 4.85
C ILE A 59 11.80 -26.03 5.98
N ARG A 60 10.96 -25.93 7.01
CA ARG A 60 10.93 -26.91 8.12
C ARG A 60 10.65 -28.33 7.60
N GLY A 61 9.69 -28.46 6.66
CA GLY A 61 9.37 -29.76 6.05
C GLY A 61 10.55 -30.41 5.36
N PHE A 62 11.44 -29.64 4.74
CA PHE A 62 12.66 -30.17 4.09
C PHE A 62 13.81 -30.46 5.07
N ILE A 63 13.96 -29.65 6.11
CA ILE A 63 15.12 -29.74 7.02
C ILE A 63 14.86 -30.74 8.17
N GLN A 64 13.64 -30.81 8.67
CA GLN A 64 13.32 -31.61 9.86
C GLN A 64 13.08 -33.08 9.49
N LYS A 65 13.95 -33.94 9.98
CA LYS A 65 13.90 -35.40 9.70
C LYS A 65 13.15 -36.21 10.77
N LYS A 66 12.82 -35.66 11.93
CA LYS A 66 12.32 -36.39 13.10
C LYS A 66 11.16 -35.74 13.86
N THR A 67 10.55 -34.71 13.32
CA THR A 67 9.40 -34.03 13.96
C THR A 67 8.11 -34.35 13.22
N GLU A 68 7.04 -34.56 13.97
CA GLU A 68 5.70 -34.81 13.43
C GLU A 68 4.98 -33.53 13.00
N THR A 69 5.55 -32.35 13.28
CA THR A 69 4.91 -31.06 12.99
C THR A 69 5.85 -30.10 12.27
N ILE A 70 5.30 -29.32 11.37
CA ILE A 70 6.04 -28.30 10.61
C ILE A 70 5.94 -26.89 11.21
N GLY A 71 5.44 -26.77 12.44
CA GLY A 71 5.28 -25.52 13.17
C GLY A 71 3.83 -25.07 13.30
N ASN A 72 3.63 -23.81 13.65
CA ASN A 72 2.31 -23.20 13.81
C ASN A 72 2.19 -21.98 12.92
N PHE A 73 1.29 -22.06 11.94
CA PHE A 73 1.02 -21.00 10.96
C PHE A 73 0.74 -19.63 11.61
N TRP A 74 -0.13 -19.59 12.61
CA TRP A 74 -0.53 -18.33 13.26
C TRP A 74 0.62 -17.68 14.02
N VAL A 75 1.44 -18.47 14.67
CA VAL A 75 2.63 -17.97 15.37
C VAL A 75 3.64 -17.41 14.37
N ASP A 76 3.88 -18.11 13.27
CA ASP A 76 4.82 -17.68 12.25
C ASP A 76 4.31 -16.41 11.55
N MET A 77 3.02 -16.33 11.23
CA MET A 77 2.40 -15.13 10.65
C MET A 77 2.51 -13.91 11.57
N ILE A 78 2.20 -14.05 12.86
CA ILE A 78 2.32 -12.96 13.84
C ILE A 78 3.77 -12.53 14.00
N ARG A 79 4.71 -13.47 14.09
CA ARG A 79 6.15 -13.16 14.19
C ARG A 79 6.68 -12.45 12.95
N SER A 80 6.32 -12.91 11.77
CA SER A 80 6.68 -12.25 10.50
C SER A 80 6.16 -10.82 10.46
N THR A 81 4.91 -10.60 10.89
CA THR A 81 4.34 -9.26 10.94
C THR A 81 5.07 -8.36 11.95
N LEU A 82 5.23 -8.81 13.20
CA LEU A 82 5.72 -7.95 14.29
C LEU A 82 7.23 -7.76 14.29
N TYR A 83 8.01 -8.76 13.88
CA TYR A 83 9.47 -8.72 14.00
C TYR A 83 10.18 -8.42 12.68
N ILE A 84 9.51 -8.56 11.54
CA ILE A 84 10.12 -8.32 10.23
C ILE A 84 9.38 -7.19 9.51
N LEU A 85 8.11 -7.40 9.14
CA LEU A 85 7.39 -6.47 8.29
C LEU A 85 7.17 -5.11 8.96
N LEU A 86 6.71 -5.08 10.20
CA LEU A 86 6.41 -3.84 10.90
C LEU A 86 7.67 -2.97 11.13
N PRO A 87 8.79 -3.47 11.68
CA PRO A 87 9.99 -2.66 11.85
C PRO A 87 10.55 -2.14 10.52
N LEU A 88 10.60 -2.98 9.49
CA LEU A 88 11.09 -2.57 8.18
C LEU A 88 10.19 -1.51 7.54
N SER A 89 8.86 -1.66 7.66
CA SER A 89 7.93 -0.66 7.11
C SER A 89 8.03 0.68 7.85
N MET A 90 8.27 0.69 9.14
CA MET A 90 8.49 1.92 9.90
C MET A 90 9.76 2.66 9.42
N VAL A 91 10.86 1.92 9.25
CA VAL A 91 12.10 2.50 8.72
C VAL A 91 11.90 3.02 7.31
N LEU A 92 11.29 2.22 6.43
CA LEU A 92 11.02 2.63 5.06
C LEU A 92 10.10 3.84 4.98
N ALA A 93 9.02 3.89 5.78
CA ALA A 93 8.12 5.04 5.82
C ALA A 93 8.85 6.34 6.23
N ILE A 94 9.73 6.29 7.22
CA ILE A 94 10.55 7.44 7.63
C ILE A 94 11.47 7.88 6.49
N LEU A 95 12.12 6.94 5.81
CA LEU A 95 12.98 7.23 4.67
C LEU A 95 12.17 7.86 3.51
N LEU A 96 11.00 7.35 3.20
CA LEU A 96 10.11 7.92 2.17
C LEU A 96 9.64 9.33 2.53
N VAL A 97 9.25 9.56 3.79
CA VAL A 97 8.91 10.92 4.27
C VAL A 97 10.10 11.87 4.12
N SER A 98 11.32 11.42 4.43
CA SER A 98 12.53 12.24 4.24
C SER A 98 12.80 12.60 2.78
N GLN A 99 12.26 11.84 1.84
CA GLN A 99 12.33 12.11 0.40
C GLN A 99 11.18 12.99 -0.11
N GLY A 100 10.23 13.36 0.75
CA GLY A 100 9.09 14.22 0.41
C GLY A 100 7.80 13.47 0.11
N VAL A 101 7.73 12.15 0.35
CA VAL A 101 6.48 11.41 0.25
C VAL A 101 5.50 11.88 1.31
N VAL A 102 4.26 12.15 0.90
CA VAL A 102 3.24 12.74 1.78
C VAL A 102 2.84 11.78 2.89
N GLN A 103 2.76 12.31 4.12
CA GLN A 103 2.24 11.58 5.29
C GLN A 103 1.43 12.52 6.16
N THR A 104 0.11 12.52 6.02
CA THR A 104 -0.77 13.41 6.76
C THR A 104 -2.18 12.83 6.90
N PHE A 105 -2.91 13.30 7.91
CA PHE A 105 -4.35 13.03 8.07
C PHE A 105 -5.21 14.28 7.79
N LYS A 106 -4.57 15.35 7.29
CA LYS A 106 -5.32 16.56 6.91
C LYS A 106 -6.29 16.25 5.76
N PRO A 107 -7.39 16.99 5.65
CA PRO A 107 -8.24 16.92 4.47
C PRO A 107 -7.49 17.35 3.22
N TYR A 108 -8.04 17.02 2.06
CA TYR A 108 -7.50 17.48 0.78
C TYR A 108 -7.49 19.00 0.71
N GLU A 109 -6.43 19.55 0.13
CA GLU A 109 -6.24 20.98 0.02
C GLU A 109 -6.65 21.48 -1.36
N LYS A 110 -7.35 22.64 -1.40
CA LYS A 110 -7.63 23.35 -2.64
C LYS A 110 -6.55 24.41 -2.84
N VAL A 111 -5.88 24.35 -3.98
CA VAL A 111 -4.86 25.31 -4.37
C VAL A 111 -5.28 26.04 -5.64
N ALA A 112 -5.04 27.35 -5.66
CA ALA A 112 -5.26 28.14 -6.86
C ALA A 112 -4.25 27.75 -7.95
N LEU A 113 -4.73 27.56 -9.17
CA LEU A 113 -3.87 27.33 -10.32
C LEU A 113 -3.16 28.62 -10.69
N LEU A 114 -1.88 28.53 -11.02
CA LEU A 114 -1.11 29.67 -11.53
C LEU A 114 -1.68 30.20 -12.87
N GLN A 115 -2.23 29.30 -13.67
CA GLN A 115 -2.94 29.61 -14.91
C GLN A 115 -4.26 28.85 -14.93
N PRO A 116 -5.40 29.52 -15.14
CA PRO A 116 -6.68 28.86 -15.30
C PRO A 116 -6.66 27.90 -16.50
N VAL A 117 -7.25 26.72 -16.32
CA VAL A 117 -7.36 25.69 -17.35
C VAL A 117 -8.83 25.51 -17.71
N LYS A 118 -9.15 25.23 -18.97
CA LYS A 118 -10.48 24.82 -19.37
C LYS A 118 -10.63 23.30 -19.19
N ASP A 119 -11.70 22.88 -18.53
CA ASP A 119 -12.04 21.47 -18.48
C ASP A 119 -12.56 20.94 -19.81
N GLY A 120 -12.84 19.62 -19.90
CA GLY A 120 -13.37 18.98 -21.11
C GLY A 120 -14.74 19.52 -21.56
N ASN A 121 -15.44 20.28 -20.72
CA ASN A 121 -16.72 20.92 -21.00
C ASN A 121 -16.57 22.42 -21.33
N GLY A 122 -15.35 22.93 -21.34
CA GLY A 122 -15.04 24.34 -21.62
C GLY A 122 -15.20 25.27 -20.42
N ALA A 123 -15.52 24.77 -19.24
CA ALA A 123 -15.60 25.56 -18.01
C ALA A 123 -14.18 25.93 -17.51
N VAL A 124 -14.01 27.16 -17.01
CA VAL A 124 -12.73 27.63 -16.49
C VAL A 124 -12.53 27.09 -15.08
N VAL A 125 -11.50 26.27 -14.91
CA VAL A 125 -11.04 25.75 -13.64
C VAL A 125 -9.92 26.63 -13.11
N GLN A 126 -10.11 27.19 -11.92
CA GLN A 126 -9.13 28.08 -11.25
C GLN A 126 -8.47 27.43 -10.03
N GLU A 127 -9.02 26.32 -9.54
CA GLU A 127 -8.52 25.61 -8.38
C GLU A 127 -8.26 24.14 -8.71
N GLN A 128 -7.24 23.57 -8.08
CA GLN A 128 -6.96 22.14 -8.11
C GLN A 128 -7.10 21.57 -6.69
N VAL A 129 -7.73 20.41 -6.57
CA VAL A 129 -7.77 19.67 -5.32
C VAL A 129 -6.55 18.76 -5.25
N LEU A 130 -5.68 19.02 -4.28
CA LEU A 130 -4.56 18.16 -3.96
C LEU A 130 -5.02 17.07 -3.00
N ALA A 131 -5.08 15.85 -3.48
CA ALA A 131 -5.33 14.70 -2.64
C ALA A 131 -4.11 14.43 -1.76
N LEU A 132 -4.29 14.50 -0.45
CA LEU A 132 -3.28 14.21 0.56
C LEU A 132 -3.69 12.97 1.33
N GLY A 133 -2.79 12.39 2.13
CA GLY A 133 -3.14 11.24 2.94
C GLY A 133 -1.97 10.58 3.66
N PRO A 134 -2.20 9.47 4.35
CA PRO A 134 -1.17 8.65 5.01
C PRO A 134 -0.40 7.81 3.98
N THR A 135 0.15 8.47 2.97
CA THR A 135 0.71 7.85 1.76
C THR A 135 1.99 7.10 2.04
N ALA A 136 2.96 7.70 2.73
CA ALA A 136 4.27 7.08 2.95
C ALA A 136 4.17 5.76 3.72
N SER A 137 3.33 5.69 4.76
CA SER A 137 3.12 4.45 5.51
C SER A 137 2.45 3.37 4.65
N GLN A 138 1.48 3.75 3.82
CA GLN A 138 0.81 2.81 2.94
C GLN A 138 1.74 2.28 1.84
N VAL A 139 2.53 3.15 1.21
CA VAL A 139 3.53 2.76 0.20
C VAL A 139 4.57 1.83 0.81
N ALA A 140 5.12 2.17 1.99
CA ALA A 140 6.10 1.32 2.67
C ALA A 140 5.56 -0.10 2.93
N ILE A 141 4.32 -0.22 3.40
CA ILE A 141 3.69 -1.51 3.66
C ILE A 141 3.40 -2.27 2.36
N LYS A 142 2.90 -1.59 1.34
CA LYS A 142 2.60 -2.20 0.04
C LYS A 142 3.86 -2.70 -0.68
N GLN A 143 4.96 -1.96 -0.61
CA GLN A 143 6.21 -2.37 -1.24
C GLN A 143 6.83 -3.56 -0.52
N LEU A 144 6.96 -3.51 0.82
CA LEU A 144 7.45 -4.64 1.62
C LEU A 144 6.53 -5.86 1.58
N GLY A 145 5.23 -5.63 1.42
CA GLY A 145 4.23 -6.68 1.24
C GLY A 145 4.28 -7.34 -0.14
N THR A 146 5.12 -6.87 -1.05
CA THR A 146 5.20 -7.30 -2.47
C THR A 146 3.92 -7.11 -3.27
N ASN A 147 2.97 -6.35 -2.73
CA ASN A 147 1.71 -6.04 -3.40
C ASN A 147 1.90 -4.99 -4.51
N GLY A 148 2.90 -4.12 -4.35
CA GLY A 148 3.09 -2.97 -5.22
C GLY A 148 1.97 -1.94 -5.11
N GLY A 149 2.02 -0.91 -5.93
CA GLY A 149 1.02 0.14 -5.95
C GLY A 149 1.14 1.09 -4.77
N GLY A 150 0.16 1.95 -4.60
CA GLY A 150 0.22 3.01 -3.63
C GLY A 150 -1.15 3.52 -3.20
N PHE A 151 -1.13 4.70 -2.63
CA PHE A 151 -2.32 5.44 -2.20
C PHE A 151 -3.11 5.99 -3.39
N PHE A 152 -2.40 6.46 -4.42
CA PHE A 152 -2.94 6.99 -5.67
C PHE A 152 -3.11 5.89 -6.73
N ASN A 153 -3.90 6.20 -7.76
CA ASN A 153 -4.29 5.25 -8.80
C ASN A 153 -3.19 4.91 -9.84
N VAL A 154 -1.93 5.15 -9.55
CA VAL A 154 -0.85 5.04 -10.54
C VAL A 154 0.33 4.17 -10.09
N ASN A 155 0.10 3.26 -9.16
CA ASN A 155 1.07 2.26 -8.70
C ASN A 155 2.44 2.85 -8.32
N SER A 156 2.44 3.81 -7.41
CA SER A 156 3.64 4.52 -6.94
C SER A 156 4.37 5.37 -7.99
N SER A 157 3.74 5.73 -9.10
CA SER A 157 4.31 6.69 -10.04
C SER A 157 3.83 8.13 -9.83
N HIS A 158 2.93 8.35 -8.86
CA HIS A 158 2.46 9.68 -8.51
C HIS A 158 3.56 10.50 -7.81
N PRO A 159 3.73 11.80 -8.14
CA PRO A 159 4.77 12.64 -7.50
C PRO A 159 4.70 12.71 -5.97
N PHE A 160 3.54 12.49 -5.36
CA PHE A 160 3.37 12.47 -3.91
C PHE A 160 3.69 11.12 -3.26
N GLU A 161 3.86 10.07 -4.04
CA GLU A 161 4.28 8.74 -3.59
C GLU A 161 5.76 8.49 -3.86
N ASN A 162 6.26 8.99 -4.99
CA ASN A 162 7.60 8.74 -5.47
C ASN A 162 8.22 10.00 -6.09
N PRO A 163 8.55 11.01 -5.26
CA PRO A 163 9.00 12.31 -5.73
C PRO A 163 10.45 12.35 -6.23
N THR A 164 11.28 11.38 -5.86
CA THR A 164 12.73 11.42 -6.13
C THR A 164 13.26 10.09 -6.70
N PRO A 165 14.39 10.10 -7.42
CA PRO A 165 15.06 8.85 -7.80
C PRO A 165 15.46 7.98 -6.61
N VAL A 166 15.73 8.59 -5.45
CA VAL A 166 16.06 7.86 -4.21
C VAL A 166 14.84 7.16 -3.65
N SER A 167 13.65 7.82 -3.61
CA SER A 167 12.42 7.16 -3.21
C SER A 167 12.10 5.98 -4.12
N ASN A 168 12.25 6.14 -5.42
CA ASN A 168 12.05 5.06 -6.38
C ASN A 168 13.00 3.87 -6.14
N PHE A 169 14.28 4.14 -5.90
CA PHE A 169 15.25 3.11 -5.57
C PHE A 169 14.87 2.36 -4.29
N LEU A 170 14.47 3.08 -3.23
CA LEU A 170 14.04 2.48 -1.97
C LEU A 170 12.80 1.59 -2.14
N GLU A 171 11.83 2.01 -2.92
CA GLU A 171 10.63 1.24 -3.21
C GLU A 171 10.94 -0.04 -4.01
N VAL A 172 11.80 0.05 -5.02
CA VAL A 172 12.25 -1.12 -5.79
C VAL A 172 13.03 -2.11 -4.91
N VAL A 173 13.92 -1.62 -4.04
CA VAL A 173 14.61 -2.49 -3.08
C VAL A 173 13.63 -3.15 -2.13
N ALA A 174 12.67 -2.40 -1.61
CA ALA A 174 11.69 -2.91 -0.65
C ALA A 174 10.80 -4.02 -1.23
N ILE A 175 10.32 -3.87 -2.48
CA ILE A 175 9.46 -4.88 -3.12
C ILE A 175 10.23 -6.18 -3.43
N LEU A 176 11.56 -6.11 -3.56
CA LEU A 176 12.41 -7.25 -3.85
C LEU A 176 13.05 -7.87 -2.59
N LEU A 177 12.88 -7.24 -1.42
CA LEU A 177 13.58 -7.63 -0.20
C LEU A 177 12.98 -8.87 0.47
N ILE A 178 11.68 -9.07 0.36
CA ILE A 178 10.94 -10.12 1.09
C ILE A 178 10.73 -11.41 0.29
N PRO A 179 10.53 -11.42 -1.04
CA PRO A 179 10.29 -12.64 -1.83
C PRO A 179 11.43 -13.64 -1.79
#